data_7b372a4a6fd38c1c69d53bffa05aa81e
#
_entry.id   7b372a4a6fd38c1c69d53bffa05aa81e
#
_cell.length_a   1.000
_cell.length_b   1.000
_cell.length_c   1.000
_cell.angle_alpha   90.00
_cell.angle_beta   90.00
_cell.angle_gamma   90.00
#
_symmetry.space_group_name_H-M   'P 1'
#
loop_
_entity.id
_entity.type
_entity.pdbx_description
1 polymer ?
#
loop_
_entity_poly.entity_id
_entity_poly.type
_entity_poly.pdbx_seq_one_letter_code
_entity_poly.pdbx_strand_id
1 'polypeptide(L)'
;SRDDEMVGDSNSIVNQKKMEDRELMKQEEIRKCTKVVELFRSMIDELGDMCVVYDEMFGFIVLEYYMDGYFENNSNYDNAEDLYHHLLDKWKFCWIVDKAKVNGTEEFEDYEPSLTKEQRAERDKVLAHFEEAFRQIQTE
;
A
#
# COMPACT_ATOMS: atom_id res chain seq x y z
N SER A 1 19.29 -27.05 38.16
CA SER A 1 19.13 -28.50 38.13
C SER A 1 18.96 -29.03 36.68
N ARG A 2 19.10 -30.29 36.48
CA ARG A 2 18.92 -30.94 35.18
C ARG A 2 17.51 -30.69 34.62
N ASP A 3 16.49 -30.74 35.46
CA ASP A 3 15.09 -30.53 35.08
C ASP A 3 14.88 -29.11 34.61
N ASP A 4 15.50 -28.13 35.24
CA ASP A 4 15.42 -26.71 34.84
C ASP A 4 16.10 -26.50 33.48
N GLU A 5 17.25 -27.13 33.25
CA GLU A 5 17.96 -27.07 31.96
C GLU A 5 17.11 -27.68 30.83
N MET A 6 16.46 -28.82 31.05
CA MET A 6 15.59 -29.48 30.06
C MET A 6 14.38 -28.62 29.74
N VAL A 7 13.75 -28.02 30.74
CA VAL A 7 12.62 -27.10 30.54
C VAL A 7 13.07 -25.86 29.76
N GLY A 8 14.24 -25.31 30.08
CA GLY A 8 14.83 -24.19 29.36
C GLY A 8 15.06 -24.49 27.89
N ASP A 9 15.62 -25.68 27.57
CA ASP A 9 15.87 -26.12 26.19
C ASP A 9 14.57 -26.28 25.40
N SER A 10 13.52 -26.88 25.99
CA SER A 10 12.22 -27.03 25.36
C SER A 10 11.58 -25.68 25.05
N ASN A 11 11.66 -24.73 25.99
CA ASN A 11 11.13 -23.37 25.79
C ASN A 11 11.91 -22.62 24.70
N SER A 12 13.24 -22.79 24.63
CA SER A 12 14.08 -22.20 23.58
C SER A 12 13.69 -22.71 22.19
N ILE A 13 13.43 -24.01 22.06
CA ILE A 13 13.02 -24.63 20.77
C ILE A 13 11.67 -24.07 20.34
N VAL A 14 10.69 -24.00 21.25
CA VAL A 14 9.35 -23.44 20.96
C VAL A 14 9.46 -21.98 20.56
N ASN A 15 10.25 -21.18 21.26
CA ASN A 15 10.44 -19.78 20.95
C ASN A 15 11.11 -19.57 19.60
N GLN A 16 12.11 -20.40 19.28
CA GLN A 16 12.80 -20.36 17.99
C GLN A 16 11.84 -20.66 16.85
N LYS A 17 10.97 -21.66 16.98
CA LYS A 17 9.96 -21.99 15.98
C LYS A 17 8.99 -20.83 15.77
N LYS A 18 8.53 -20.17 16.84
CA LYS A 18 7.66 -19.00 16.74
C LYS A 18 8.35 -17.84 16.01
N MET A 19 9.64 -17.65 16.24
CA MET A 19 10.42 -16.61 15.56
C MET A 19 10.57 -16.93 14.07
N GLU A 20 10.80 -18.18 13.73
CA GLU A 20 10.88 -18.63 12.32
C GLU A 20 9.55 -18.43 11.61
N ASP A 21 8.42 -18.78 12.25
CA ASP A 21 7.08 -18.59 11.71
C ASP A 21 6.79 -17.10 11.47
N ARG A 22 7.16 -16.22 12.41
CA ARG A 22 7.02 -14.77 12.25
C ARG A 22 7.84 -14.25 11.08
N GLU A 23 9.07 -14.74 10.93
CA GLU A 23 9.95 -14.34 9.83
C GLU A 23 9.37 -14.76 8.48
N LEU A 24 8.80 -15.97 8.39
CA LEU A 24 8.14 -16.43 7.18
C LEU A 24 6.94 -15.57 6.83
N MET A 25 6.11 -15.17 7.82
CA MET A 25 4.98 -14.28 7.61
C MET A 25 5.44 -12.91 7.15
N LYS A 26 6.53 -12.40 7.72
CA LYS A 26 7.13 -11.13 7.32
C LYS A 26 7.60 -11.18 5.88
N GLN A 27 8.29 -12.25 5.47
CA GLN A 27 8.75 -12.44 4.10
C GLN A 27 7.58 -12.48 3.12
N GLU A 28 6.51 -13.15 3.49
CA GLU A 28 5.28 -13.23 2.67
C GLU A 28 4.66 -11.84 2.47
N GLU A 29 4.57 -11.04 3.54
CA GLU A 29 4.04 -9.68 3.44
C GLU A 29 4.96 -8.77 2.65
N ILE A 30 6.28 -8.90 2.77
CA ILE A 30 7.24 -8.16 1.94
C ILE A 30 7.00 -8.45 0.46
N ARG A 31 6.84 -9.72 0.11
CA ARG A 31 6.56 -10.13 -1.26
C ARG A 31 5.27 -9.50 -1.79
N LYS A 32 4.21 -9.58 -1.01
CA LYS A 32 2.91 -9.00 -1.39
C LYS A 32 2.97 -7.48 -1.51
N CYS A 33 3.61 -6.82 -0.55
CA CYS A 33 3.79 -5.36 -0.60
C CYS A 33 4.58 -4.92 -1.84
N THR A 34 5.62 -5.67 -2.20
CA THR A 34 6.41 -5.40 -3.42
C THR A 34 5.51 -5.46 -4.65
N LYS A 35 4.63 -6.44 -4.74
CA LYS A 35 3.67 -6.55 -5.84
C LYS A 35 2.62 -5.43 -5.83
N VAL A 36 2.19 -5.00 -4.65
CA VAL A 36 1.29 -3.83 -4.53
C VAL A 36 1.97 -2.57 -5.07
N VAL A 37 3.22 -2.33 -4.73
CA VAL A 37 3.96 -1.18 -5.27
C VAL A 37 4.03 -1.26 -6.79
N GLU A 38 4.32 -2.43 -7.35
CA GLU A 38 4.36 -2.62 -8.81
C GLU A 38 3.00 -2.39 -9.46
N LEU A 39 1.92 -2.76 -8.78
CA LEU A 39 0.55 -2.51 -9.27
C LEU A 39 0.30 -1.01 -9.50
N PHE A 40 0.85 -0.16 -8.65
CA PHE A 40 0.69 1.29 -8.74
C PHE A 40 1.92 2.01 -9.32
N ARG A 41 2.83 1.28 -9.95
CA ARG A 41 4.10 1.85 -10.44
C ARG A 41 3.88 3.00 -11.42
N SER A 42 2.96 2.87 -12.35
CA SER A 42 2.66 3.92 -13.33
C SER A 42 2.22 5.21 -12.65
N MET A 43 1.35 5.10 -11.64
CA MET A 43 0.89 6.26 -10.88
C MET A 43 2.06 6.93 -10.14
N ILE A 44 2.86 6.13 -9.43
CA ILE A 44 4.00 6.63 -8.65
C ILE A 44 4.97 7.38 -9.55
N ASP A 45 5.30 6.82 -10.69
CA ASP A 45 6.26 7.39 -11.64
C ASP A 45 5.71 8.67 -12.30
N GLU A 46 4.42 8.67 -12.68
CA GLU A 46 3.78 9.82 -13.34
C GLU A 46 3.61 11.01 -12.40
N LEU A 47 3.27 10.78 -11.12
CA LEU A 47 3.07 11.86 -10.16
C LEU A 47 4.36 12.62 -9.87
N GLY A 48 5.47 11.90 -9.68
CA GLY A 48 6.76 12.51 -9.36
C GLY A 48 6.84 13.18 -7.99
N ASP A 49 5.76 13.16 -7.22
CA ASP A 49 5.66 13.78 -5.90
C ASP A 49 5.61 12.77 -4.75
N MET A 50 5.85 11.52 -5.05
CA MET A 50 5.85 10.44 -4.06
C MET A 50 6.85 9.36 -4.44
N CYS A 51 7.27 8.59 -3.43
CA CYS A 51 8.00 7.35 -3.65
C CYS A 51 7.66 6.35 -2.54
N VAL A 52 7.95 5.09 -2.80
CA VAL A 52 7.80 4.02 -1.81
C VAL A 52 9.15 3.35 -1.67
N VAL A 53 9.66 3.31 -0.44
CA VAL A 53 10.95 2.70 -0.12
C VAL A 53 10.74 1.62 0.94
N TYR A 54 11.62 0.63 0.96
CA TYR A 54 11.59 -0.43 1.96
C TYR A 54 12.74 -0.28 2.94
N ASP A 55 12.42 -0.40 4.23
CA ASP A 55 13.37 -0.42 5.32
C ASP A 55 13.10 -1.64 6.20
N GLU A 56 14.15 -2.38 6.58
CA GLU A 56 13.99 -3.60 7.38
C GLU A 56 13.30 -3.35 8.73
N MET A 57 13.55 -2.20 9.34
CA MET A 57 12.98 -1.85 10.64
C MET A 57 11.56 -1.31 10.53
N PHE A 58 11.30 -0.43 9.56
CA PHE A 58 10.05 0.33 9.46
C PHE A 58 9.09 -0.19 8.39
N GLY A 59 9.50 -1.16 7.59
CA GLY A 59 8.67 -1.73 6.53
C GLY A 59 8.65 -0.86 5.27
N PHE A 60 7.52 -0.83 4.59
CA PHE A 60 7.34 -0.02 3.39
C PHE A 60 6.92 1.38 3.80
N ILE A 61 7.70 2.37 3.36
CA ILE A 61 7.51 3.76 3.72
C ILE A 61 7.03 4.51 2.47
N VAL A 62 5.84 5.07 2.55
CA VAL A 62 5.30 5.94 1.50
C VAL A 62 5.68 7.37 1.85
N LEU A 63 6.48 7.99 1.00
CA LEU A 63 6.94 9.37 1.16
C LEU A 63 6.23 10.23 0.12
N GLU A 64 5.62 11.32 0.59
CA GLU A 64 4.90 12.25 -0.27
C GLU A 64 5.50 13.64 -0.08
N TYR A 65 5.74 14.36 -1.19
CA TYR A 65 6.47 15.61 -1.19
C TYR A 65 5.59 16.79 -1.52
N TYR A 66 5.94 17.95 -0.97
CA TYR A 66 5.45 19.22 -1.49
C TYR A 66 6.16 19.57 -2.79
N MET A 67 5.59 20.51 -3.54
CA MET A 67 6.16 21.00 -4.80
C MET A 67 7.55 21.62 -4.62
N ASP A 68 7.90 22.04 -3.41
CA ASP A 68 9.22 22.59 -3.06
C ASP A 68 10.26 21.52 -2.71
N GLY A 69 9.91 20.24 -2.80
CA GLY A 69 10.81 19.13 -2.52
C GLY A 69 10.88 18.68 -1.07
N TYR A 70 10.13 19.29 -0.18
CA TYR A 70 10.06 18.86 1.23
C TYR A 70 8.99 17.79 1.42
N PHE A 71 9.22 16.89 2.39
CA PHE A 71 8.23 15.87 2.72
C PHE A 71 6.97 16.51 3.31
N GLU A 72 5.84 16.21 2.71
CA GLU A 72 4.54 16.57 3.25
C GLU A 72 4.10 15.53 4.28
N ASN A 73 4.33 14.25 3.95
CA ASN A 73 3.83 13.15 4.75
C ASN A 73 4.71 11.93 4.56
N ASN A 74 4.76 11.09 5.59
CA ASN A 74 5.32 9.74 5.51
C ASN A 74 4.41 8.78 6.27
N SER A 75 4.24 7.58 5.72
CA SER A 75 3.41 6.52 6.31
C SER A 75 4.12 5.20 6.16
N ASN A 76 4.12 4.39 7.22
CA ASN A 76 4.82 3.10 7.24
C ASN A 76 3.82 1.96 7.22
N TYR A 77 4.11 0.94 6.43
CA TYR A 77 3.24 -0.23 6.28
C TYR A 77 4.05 -1.52 6.34
N ASP A 78 3.56 -2.49 7.09
CA ASP A 78 4.16 -3.83 7.20
C ASP A 78 3.28 -4.93 6.61
N ASN A 79 2.13 -4.56 6.06
CA ASN A 79 1.22 -5.51 5.41
C ASN A 79 0.66 -4.94 4.11
N ALA A 80 0.34 -5.85 3.19
CA ALA A 80 -0.08 -5.49 1.84
C ALA A 80 -1.45 -4.80 1.80
N GLU A 81 -2.36 -5.19 2.69
CA GLU A 81 -3.72 -4.62 2.70
C GLU A 81 -3.70 -3.12 2.98
N ASP A 82 -3.00 -2.71 4.02
CA ASP A 82 -2.92 -1.29 4.41
C ASP A 82 -2.16 -0.48 3.37
N LEU A 83 -1.07 -1.02 2.82
CA LEU A 83 -0.33 -0.36 1.75
C LEU A 83 -1.20 -0.20 0.49
N TYR A 84 -1.93 -1.24 0.12
CA TYR A 84 -2.85 -1.20 -1.02
C TYR A 84 -3.89 -0.09 -0.86
N HIS A 85 -4.52 -0.01 0.32
CA HIS A 85 -5.54 1.02 0.56
C HIS A 85 -4.96 2.43 0.51
N HIS A 86 -3.76 2.64 1.02
CA HIS A 86 -3.11 3.96 0.93
C HIS A 86 -2.88 4.36 -0.54
N LEU A 87 -2.31 3.47 -1.33
CA LEU A 87 -2.01 3.76 -2.74
C LEU A 87 -3.29 3.88 -3.58
N LEU A 88 -4.31 3.08 -3.27
CA LEU A 88 -5.61 3.17 -3.94
C LEU A 88 -6.29 4.50 -3.64
N ASP A 89 -6.26 4.96 -2.39
CA ASP A 89 -6.83 6.25 -2.01
C ASP A 89 -6.11 7.40 -2.72
N LYS A 90 -4.79 7.31 -2.86
CA LYS A 90 -4.01 8.28 -3.63
C LYS A 90 -4.45 8.29 -5.09
N TRP A 91 -4.63 7.11 -5.68
CA TRP A 91 -5.11 6.99 -7.07
C TRP A 91 -6.48 7.64 -7.24
N LYS A 92 -7.42 7.35 -6.34
CA LYS A 92 -8.78 7.90 -6.38
C LYS A 92 -8.77 9.43 -6.31
N PHE A 93 -7.98 9.96 -5.40
CA PHE A 93 -7.85 11.42 -5.22
C PHE A 93 -7.28 12.07 -6.47
N CYS A 94 -6.18 11.56 -7.00
CA CYS A 94 -5.56 12.11 -8.19
C CYS A 94 -6.49 12.02 -9.41
N TRP A 95 -7.20 10.91 -9.54
CA TRP A 95 -8.13 10.71 -10.64
C TRP A 95 -9.25 11.74 -10.62
N ILE A 96 -9.88 11.95 -9.45
CA ILE A 96 -11.01 12.89 -9.36
C ILE A 96 -10.56 14.34 -9.58
N VAL A 97 -9.37 14.70 -9.10
CA VAL A 97 -8.80 16.03 -9.34
C VAL A 97 -8.59 16.26 -10.83
N ASP A 98 -8.04 15.29 -11.54
CA ASP A 98 -7.81 15.40 -12.99
C ASP A 98 -9.13 15.53 -13.75
N LYS A 99 -10.16 14.75 -13.41
CA LYS A 99 -11.47 14.83 -14.05
C LYS A 99 -12.18 16.16 -13.74
N ALA A 100 -12.04 16.65 -12.53
CA ALA A 100 -12.58 17.95 -12.15
C ALA A 100 -11.99 19.08 -13.01
N LYS A 101 -10.69 19.04 -13.28
CA LYS A 101 -10.02 19.99 -14.19
C LYS A 101 -10.60 19.91 -15.60
N VAL A 102 -10.78 18.70 -16.11
CA VAL A 102 -11.38 18.49 -17.43
C VAL A 102 -12.80 19.04 -17.48
N ASN A 103 -13.57 18.84 -16.41
CA ASN A 103 -14.96 19.30 -16.30
C ASN A 103 -15.10 20.78 -15.98
N GLY A 104 -14.01 21.47 -15.67
CA GLY A 104 -14.03 22.88 -15.27
C GLY A 104 -14.62 23.13 -13.89
N THR A 105 -14.57 22.14 -13.01
CA THR A 105 -15.09 22.21 -11.65
C THR A 105 -14.01 22.75 -10.70
N GLU A 106 -14.30 23.82 -9.97
CA GLU A 106 -13.31 24.50 -9.14
C GLU A 106 -13.33 24.06 -7.67
N GLU A 107 -14.53 23.79 -7.12
CA GLU A 107 -14.70 23.49 -5.71
C GLU A 107 -14.66 21.98 -5.44
N PHE A 108 -13.88 21.57 -4.45
CA PHE A 108 -13.66 20.15 -4.13
C PHE A 108 -14.98 19.41 -3.86
N GLU A 109 -15.91 20.01 -3.14
CA GLU A 109 -17.20 19.41 -2.82
C GLU A 109 -18.08 19.15 -4.06
N ASP A 110 -17.77 19.80 -5.18
CA ASP A 110 -18.49 19.63 -6.44
C ASP A 110 -17.83 18.60 -7.37
N TYR A 111 -16.67 18.09 -7.04
CA TYR A 111 -15.93 17.18 -7.93
C TYR A 111 -16.72 15.90 -8.24
N GLU A 112 -17.16 15.19 -7.21
CA GLU A 112 -17.91 13.95 -7.40
C GLU A 112 -19.24 14.17 -8.13
N PRO A 113 -20.08 15.15 -7.74
CA PRO A 113 -21.32 15.40 -8.47
C PRO A 113 -21.12 15.84 -9.93
N SER A 114 -19.97 16.44 -10.27
CA SER A 114 -19.68 16.91 -11.62
C SER A 114 -19.30 15.82 -12.60
N LEU A 115 -18.99 14.62 -12.11
CA LEU A 115 -18.56 13.51 -12.96
C LEU A 115 -19.67 13.09 -13.90
N THR A 116 -19.31 12.86 -15.16
CA THR A 116 -20.25 12.31 -16.14
C THR A 116 -20.48 10.81 -15.89
N LYS A 117 -21.54 10.29 -16.48
CA LYS A 117 -21.83 8.84 -16.43
C LYS A 117 -20.66 8.03 -16.98
N GLU A 118 -20.10 8.50 -18.09
CA GLU A 118 -18.96 7.86 -18.76
C GLU A 118 -17.71 7.87 -17.87
N GLN A 119 -17.46 8.99 -17.20
CA GLN A 119 -16.32 9.09 -16.27
C GLN A 119 -16.48 8.14 -15.09
N ARG A 120 -17.69 8.05 -14.52
CA ARG A 120 -17.99 7.11 -13.43
C ARG A 120 -17.77 5.66 -13.86
N ALA A 121 -18.21 5.31 -15.07
CA ALA A 121 -18.03 3.96 -15.62
C ALA A 121 -16.54 3.65 -15.83
N GLU A 122 -15.77 4.61 -16.33
CA GLU A 122 -14.32 4.48 -16.51
C GLU A 122 -13.62 4.24 -15.16
N ARG A 123 -13.96 5.05 -14.14
CA ARG A 123 -13.41 4.87 -12.78
C ARG A 123 -13.73 3.49 -12.23
N ASP A 124 -14.98 3.07 -12.32
CA ASP A 124 -15.41 1.78 -11.78
C ASP A 124 -14.68 0.61 -12.44
N LYS A 125 -14.41 0.72 -13.73
CA LYS A 125 -13.65 -0.27 -14.48
C LYS A 125 -12.20 -0.38 -13.98
N VAL A 126 -11.55 0.75 -13.74
CA VAL A 126 -10.18 0.78 -13.23
C VAL A 126 -10.13 0.27 -11.79
N LEU A 127 -11.08 0.68 -10.94
CA LEU A 127 -11.16 0.20 -9.56
C LEU A 127 -11.37 -1.32 -9.50
N ALA A 128 -12.21 -1.85 -10.38
CA ALA A 128 -12.43 -3.31 -10.47
C ALA A 128 -11.14 -4.04 -10.88
N HIS A 129 -10.35 -3.44 -11.77
CA HIS A 129 -9.05 -3.99 -12.17
C HIS A 129 -8.08 -4.04 -10.98
N PHE A 130 -7.96 -2.95 -10.21
CA PHE A 130 -7.11 -2.92 -9.02
C PHE A 130 -7.56 -3.96 -7.99
N GLU A 131 -8.86 -4.04 -7.74
CA GLU A 131 -9.43 -4.99 -6.78
C GLU A 131 -9.09 -6.43 -7.16
N GLU A 132 -9.29 -6.80 -8.42
CA GLU A 132 -8.97 -8.16 -8.91
C GLU A 132 -7.46 -8.43 -8.85
N ALA A 133 -6.64 -7.48 -9.24
CA ALA A 133 -5.18 -7.63 -9.17
C ALA A 133 -4.71 -7.83 -7.71
N PHE A 134 -5.28 -7.05 -6.78
CA PHE A 134 -4.94 -7.20 -5.36
C PHE A 134 -5.42 -8.54 -4.81
N ARG A 135 -6.62 -8.98 -5.19
CA ARG A 135 -7.11 -10.30 -4.80
C ARG A 135 -6.15 -11.40 -5.23
N GLN A 136 -5.63 -11.33 -6.44
CA GLN A 136 -4.64 -12.29 -6.94
C GLN A 136 -3.35 -12.25 -6.13
N ILE A 137 -2.87 -11.06 -5.77
CA ILE A 137 -1.69 -10.91 -4.90
C ILE A 137 -1.90 -11.61 -3.57
N GLN A 138 -3.07 -11.46 -2.97
CA GLN A 138 -3.39 -12.04 -1.66
C GLN A 138 -3.52 -13.57 -1.70
N THR A 139 -3.89 -14.13 -2.84
CA THR A 139 -4.12 -15.58 -2.99
C THR A 139 -2.93 -16.34 -3.56
N GLU A 140 -1.88 -15.66 -3.95
CA GLU A 140 -0.66 -16.32 -4.44
C GLU A 140 0.13 -17.07 -3.32
#